data_68bb7aa0575381f1ae4fd25e751a1387
#
_entry.id   68bb7aa0575381f1ae4fd25e751a1387
#
_cell.length_a   1.000
_cell.length_b   1.000
_cell.length_c   1.000
_cell.angle_alpha   90.00
_cell.angle_beta   90.00
_cell.angle_gamma   90.00
#
_symmetry.space_group_name_H-M   'P 1'
#
loop_
_entity.id
_entity.type
_entity.pdbx_description
1 polymer ?
#
loop_
_entity_poly.entity_id
_entity_poly.type
_entity_poly.pdbx_seq_one_letter_code
_entity_poly.pdbx_strand_id
1 'polypeptide(L)'
;ASIETALDETTESELIKLIGFTLADATQWPASGSANVDITNGTDTLTMRIDSDTDIDGSTAPAGTFDVTGIGSQYDSSSPYDEGYQIFPRQLTDIFVYPFIPTYTIDQVDNTDADGVPDSLNVYCKVVGVVHGVDMQGSATAVSFTVHDGTEGLGTYSSVATVASYVVTEGDEVRIVGSIGHFNGLLQMYVDSVTVLSTGNATQTPTVVTALGESTESELVKFENMTMVDPTQWGSGSSGYNIDITNGNDTIVMRIDADVDLYGAPAPTGMFDVVGIGGQYDFSAPHFDGYQLLPRYQADIMTSTGVAAVKLAVSEIMAGSNSTAYNADWFEIHNYGDSAVDLSGYSWDDESE
;
A
#
# COMPACT_ATOMS: atom_id res chain seq x y z
N ALA A 1 36.41 -16.00 1.41
CA ALA A 1 36.32 -15.19 2.61
C ALA A 1 35.22 -15.75 3.49
N SER A 2 35.49 -15.91 4.76
CA SER A 2 34.46 -16.17 5.78
C SER A 2 33.68 -14.86 6.03
N ILE A 3 32.40 -14.97 6.41
CA ILE A 3 31.60 -13.80 6.78
C ILE A 3 31.73 -13.64 8.29
N GLU A 4 32.18 -12.44 8.71
CA GLU A 4 32.44 -12.12 10.11
C GLU A 4 31.59 -10.91 10.54
N THR A 5 31.35 -10.79 11.81
CA THR A 5 30.62 -9.65 12.43
C THR A 5 31.53 -8.86 13.37
N ALA A 6 32.67 -9.39 13.74
CA ALA A 6 33.67 -8.78 14.61
C ALA A 6 35.08 -9.05 14.06
N LEU A 7 36.05 -8.33 14.58
CA LEU A 7 37.48 -8.54 14.33
C LEU A 7 38.15 -8.92 15.65
N ASP A 8 38.90 -10.02 15.67
CA ASP A 8 39.58 -10.50 16.85
C ASP A 8 40.80 -11.38 16.42
N GLU A 9 41.42 -12.03 17.38
CA GLU A 9 42.58 -12.92 17.19
C GLU A 9 42.28 -14.05 16.19
N THR A 10 41.03 -14.51 16.07
CA THR A 10 40.63 -15.61 15.15
C THR A 10 40.53 -15.17 13.71
N THR A 11 40.37 -13.86 13.49
CA THR A 11 40.31 -13.27 12.15
C THR A 11 41.64 -12.76 11.65
N GLU A 12 42.70 -12.80 12.48
CA GLU A 12 44.02 -12.34 12.11
C GLU A 12 44.64 -13.19 11.01
N SER A 13 45.18 -12.54 9.98
CA SER A 13 45.76 -13.16 8.78
C SER A 13 44.79 -13.97 7.91
N GLU A 14 43.48 -13.95 8.23
CA GLU A 14 42.44 -14.63 7.45
C GLU A 14 41.82 -13.68 6.41
N LEU A 15 41.36 -14.26 5.29
CA LEU A 15 40.54 -13.54 4.31
C LEU A 15 39.09 -13.55 4.75
N ILE A 16 38.60 -12.40 5.20
CA ILE A 16 37.27 -12.23 5.77
C ILE A 16 36.40 -11.28 4.95
N LYS A 17 35.10 -11.31 5.19
CA LYS A 17 34.12 -10.39 4.60
C LYS A 17 33.21 -9.83 5.69
N LEU A 18 33.11 -8.51 5.75
CA LEU A 18 32.13 -7.79 6.57
C LEU A 18 31.01 -7.34 5.64
N ILE A 19 29.74 -7.49 6.08
CA ILE A 19 28.55 -7.25 5.27
C ILE A 19 27.71 -6.14 5.87
N GLY A 20 27.27 -5.20 5.03
CA GLY A 20 26.26 -4.21 5.41
C GLY A 20 26.80 -3.05 6.25
N PHE A 21 28.07 -2.68 6.09
CA PHE A 21 28.69 -1.54 6.79
C PHE A 21 28.50 -0.22 6.05
N THR A 22 28.64 0.88 6.77
CA THR A 22 28.72 2.26 6.25
C THR A 22 29.95 2.93 6.84
N LEU A 23 30.42 4.03 6.24
CA LEU A 23 31.43 4.87 6.88
C LEU A 23 30.82 5.54 8.11
N ALA A 24 31.47 5.41 9.27
CA ALA A 24 31.06 6.13 10.48
C ALA A 24 31.38 7.65 10.35
N ASP A 25 32.50 7.98 9.70
CA ASP A 25 32.91 9.32 9.34
C ASP A 25 33.56 9.33 7.96
N ALA A 26 32.87 9.85 6.96
CA ALA A 26 33.36 9.91 5.59
C ALA A 26 34.59 10.82 5.42
N THR A 27 34.89 11.71 6.36
CA THR A 27 36.06 12.58 6.32
C THR A 27 37.36 11.84 6.61
N GLN A 28 37.30 10.63 7.17
CA GLN A 28 38.45 9.74 7.38
C GLN A 28 38.94 9.10 6.09
N TRP A 29 38.13 9.12 5.01
CA TRP A 29 38.53 8.50 3.74
C TRP A 29 39.71 9.25 3.11
N PRO A 30 40.83 8.55 2.78
CA PRO A 30 42.03 9.23 2.37
C PRO A 30 41.91 9.80 0.95
N ALA A 31 42.19 11.10 0.80
CA ALA A 31 42.43 11.69 -0.51
C ALA A 31 43.80 11.29 -1.09
N SER A 32 44.72 10.93 -0.22
CA SER A 32 46.03 10.32 -0.54
C SER A 32 46.70 9.82 0.74
N GLY A 33 47.44 8.72 0.63
CA GLY A 33 48.16 8.10 1.74
C GLY A 33 47.33 7.13 2.55
N SER A 34 47.98 6.35 3.39
CA SER A 34 47.31 5.35 4.21
C SER A 34 46.46 5.98 5.32
N ALA A 35 45.30 5.42 5.60
CA ALA A 35 44.39 5.88 6.65
C ALA A 35 43.69 4.73 7.38
N ASN A 36 43.33 4.97 8.63
CA ASN A 36 42.33 4.17 9.34
C ASN A 36 40.97 4.84 9.18
N VAL A 37 39.98 4.07 8.80
CA VAL A 37 38.62 4.51 8.54
C VAL A 37 37.68 3.69 9.41
N ASP A 38 36.87 4.35 10.21
CA ASP A 38 35.87 3.70 11.04
C ASP A 38 34.64 3.34 10.17
N ILE A 39 34.27 2.07 10.20
CA ILE A 39 33.07 1.53 9.53
C ILE A 39 32.11 0.98 10.57
N THR A 40 30.81 1.13 10.35
CA THR A 40 29.79 0.69 11.32
C THR A 40 28.63 -0.01 10.62
N ASN A 41 28.05 -1.01 11.31
CA ASN A 41 26.79 -1.65 10.94
C ASN A 41 25.59 -1.10 11.75
N GLY A 42 25.79 -0.01 12.51
CA GLY A 42 24.80 0.58 13.39
C GLY A 42 24.83 0.05 14.84
N THR A 43 25.47 -1.09 15.07
CA THR A 43 25.69 -1.69 16.42
C THR A 43 27.15 -1.62 16.79
N ASP A 44 28.02 -2.09 15.90
CA ASP A 44 29.45 -2.17 16.12
C ASP A 44 30.19 -1.16 15.22
N THR A 45 31.31 -0.70 15.67
CA THR A 45 32.25 0.10 14.88
C THR A 45 33.59 -0.62 14.82
N LEU A 46 34.06 -0.85 13.60
CA LEU A 46 35.29 -1.57 13.31
C LEU A 46 36.24 -0.68 12.51
N THR A 47 37.53 -0.95 12.57
CA THR A 47 38.54 -0.20 11.81
C THR A 47 38.84 -0.90 10.48
N MET A 48 38.69 -0.17 9.38
CA MET A 48 39.19 -0.53 8.06
C MET A 48 40.48 0.24 7.77
N ARG A 49 41.55 -0.45 7.51
CA ARG A 49 42.84 0.17 7.15
C ARG A 49 42.96 0.21 5.63
N ILE A 50 43.04 1.43 5.10
CA ILE A 50 43.40 1.65 3.68
C ILE A 50 44.91 1.86 3.60
N ASP A 51 45.55 1.11 2.75
CA ASP A 51 46.99 1.24 2.48
C ASP A 51 47.23 2.06 1.20
N SER A 52 48.20 2.95 1.23
CA SER A 52 48.58 3.81 0.10
C SER A 52 49.09 3.05 -1.14
N ASP A 53 49.43 1.79 -0.98
CA ASP A 53 49.90 0.94 -2.08
C ASP A 53 48.73 0.22 -2.81
N THR A 54 47.48 0.48 -2.42
CA THR A 54 46.28 -0.05 -3.04
C THR A 54 45.63 0.98 -3.97
N ASP A 55 44.81 0.51 -4.91
CA ASP A 55 43.97 1.38 -5.77
C ASP A 55 42.78 2.01 -5.06
N ILE A 56 42.64 1.74 -3.77
CA ILE A 56 41.64 2.40 -2.88
C ILE A 56 42.11 3.79 -2.49
N ASP A 57 43.42 4.00 -2.32
CA ASP A 57 44.00 5.30 -2.02
C ASP A 57 43.65 6.33 -3.09
N GLY A 58 43.08 7.48 -2.68
CA GLY A 58 42.62 8.54 -3.58
C GLY A 58 41.35 8.22 -4.37
N SER A 59 40.71 7.06 -4.15
CA SER A 59 39.41 6.76 -4.74
C SER A 59 38.30 7.55 -4.09
N THR A 60 37.12 7.53 -4.71
CA THR A 60 35.92 8.14 -4.10
C THR A 60 35.43 7.31 -2.92
N ALA A 61 35.17 7.95 -1.79
CA ALA A 61 34.59 7.31 -0.63
C ALA A 61 33.26 6.61 -0.97
N PRO A 62 33.02 5.37 -0.49
CA PRO A 62 31.77 4.67 -0.71
C PRO A 62 30.63 5.47 -0.07
N ALA A 63 29.56 5.71 -0.86
CA ALA A 63 28.35 6.34 -0.38
C ALA A 63 27.30 5.28 -0.02
N GLY A 64 26.77 5.32 1.21
CA GLY A 64 25.78 4.37 1.70
C GLY A 64 26.38 3.05 2.19
N THR A 65 25.58 1.98 2.08
CA THR A 65 25.96 0.66 2.60
C THR A 65 26.88 -0.07 1.64
N PHE A 66 27.88 -0.76 2.18
CA PHE A 66 28.82 -1.58 1.40
C PHE A 66 29.22 -2.85 2.17
N ASP A 67 29.66 -3.84 1.42
CA ASP A 67 30.42 -4.97 1.93
C ASP A 67 31.90 -4.71 1.72
N VAL A 68 32.73 -5.16 2.65
CA VAL A 68 34.18 -5.14 2.48
C VAL A 68 34.79 -6.52 2.68
N THR A 69 35.64 -6.94 1.72
CA THR A 69 36.44 -8.13 1.80
C THR A 69 37.89 -7.70 2.07
N GLY A 70 38.60 -8.37 2.94
CA GLY A 70 39.97 -8.00 3.25
C GLY A 70 40.69 -9.01 4.12
N ILE A 71 41.96 -8.75 4.39
CA ILE A 71 42.73 -9.53 5.36
C ILE A 71 42.51 -8.95 6.76
N GLY A 72 42.09 -9.79 7.70
CA GLY A 72 42.10 -9.44 9.11
C GLY A 72 43.54 -9.21 9.60
N SER A 73 43.75 -8.16 10.38
CA SER A 73 45.08 -7.79 10.86
C SER A 73 44.95 -7.09 12.21
N GLN A 74 46.07 -6.92 12.86
CA GLN A 74 46.20 -6.25 14.15
C GLN A 74 47.30 -5.18 14.11
N TYR A 75 47.05 -4.06 14.80
CA TYR A 75 48.09 -3.08 15.10
C TYR A 75 47.94 -2.61 16.54
N ASP A 76 48.62 -3.32 17.44
CA ASP A 76 48.71 -3.02 18.86
C ASP A 76 50.16 -2.90 19.28
N SER A 77 50.55 -1.79 19.89
CA SER A 77 51.90 -1.47 20.33
C SER A 77 52.20 -1.86 21.76
N SER A 78 51.21 -2.36 22.51
CA SER A 78 51.32 -2.62 23.95
C SER A 78 50.75 -3.96 24.36
N SER A 79 51.46 -4.62 25.30
CA SER A 79 50.97 -5.87 25.93
C SER A 79 49.66 -5.58 26.73
N PRO A 80 48.63 -6.43 26.61
CA PRO A 80 48.67 -7.86 26.17
C PRO A 80 48.56 -8.13 24.67
N TYR A 81 48.48 -7.15 23.78
CA TYR A 81 48.34 -7.26 22.33
C TYR A 81 47.04 -7.95 21.89
N ASP A 82 45.94 -7.55 22.51
CA ASP A 82 44.61 -8.09 22.28
C ASP A 82 43.59 -7.03 21.80
N GLU A 83 44.09 -5.87 21.30
CA GLU A 83 43.35 -4.75 20.73
C GLU A 83 43.85 -4.38 19.33
N GLY A 84 43.24 -3.35 18.71
CA GLY A 84 43.74 -2.78 17.45
C GLY A 84 43.50 -3.65 16.21
N TYR A 85 42.49 -4.53 16.27
CA TYR A 85 42.12 -5.33 15.10
C TYR A 85 41.51 -4.46 14.00
N GLN A 86 41.87 -4.78 12.73
CA GLN A 86 41.46 -4.03 11.56
C GLN A 86 41.32 -4.95 10.34
N ILE A 87 40.49 -4.54 9.37
CA ILE A 87 40.38 -5.22 8.07
C ILE A 87 41.17 -4.42 7.03
N PHE A 88 41.96 -5.12 6.21
CA PHE A 88 42.71 -4.58 5.09
C PHE A 88 42.09 -5.01 3.77
N PRO A 89 41.30 -4.19 3.10
CA PRO A 89 40.92 -4.44 1.72
C PRO A 89 42.16 -4.29 0.83
N ARG A 90 42.27 -5.18 -0.14
CA ARG A 90 43.48 -5.33 -0.98
C ARG A 90 43.44 -4.49 -2.26
N GLN A 91 42.21 -4.19 -2.70
CA GLN A 91 41.87 -3.47 -3.94
C GLN A 91 40.49 -2.90 -3.89
N LEU A 92 40.17 -1.90 -4.74
CA LEU A 92 38.89 -1.20 -4.75
C LEU A 92 37.68 -2.13 -4.95
N THR A 93 37.84 -3.22 -5.72
CA THR A 93 36.80 -4.22 -5.92
C THR A 93 36.51 -5.10 -4.70
N ASP A 94 37.34 -5.02 -3.65
CA ASP A 94 37.05 -5.64 -2.36
C ASP A 94 35.96 -4.86 -1.57
N ILE A 95 35.64 -3.64 -2.02
CA ILE A 95 34.55 -2.81 -1.45
C ILE A 95 33.37 -2.80 -2.42
N PHE A 96 32.34 -3.56 -2.08
CA PHE A 96 31.11 -3.64 -2.89
C PHE A 96 30.07 -2.68 -2.32
N VAL A 97 29.87 -1.55 -3.00
CA VAL A 97 28.86 -0.55 -2.60
C VAL A 97 27.50 -0.96 -3.14
N TYR A 98 26.52 -1.04 -2.24
CA TYR A 98 25.13 -1.26 -2.65
C TYR A 98 24.61 -0.02 -3.38
N PRO A 99 23.88 -0.17 -4.48
CA PRO A 99 23.27 0.98 -5.15
C PRO A 99 22.35 1.71 -4.19
N PHE A 100 22.45 3.03 -4.16
CA PHE A 100 21.53 3.86 -3.39
C PHE A 100 20.11 3.70 -3.98
N ILE A 101 19.18 3.23 -3.18
CA ILE A 101 17.77 3.15 -3.55
C ILE A 101 17.05 4.26 -2.76
N PRO A 102 16.46 5.26 -3.45
CA PRO A 102 15.75 6.35 -2.79
C PRO A 102 14.53 5.84 -2.04
N THR A 103 14.15 6.52 -0.98
CA THR A 103 12.87 6.30 -0.29
C THR A 103 11.94 7.45 -0.65
N TYR A 104 10.72 7.11 -1.08
CA TYR A 104 9.66 8.05 -1.39
C TYR A 104 8.44 7.78 -0.51
N THR A 105 7.65 8.81 -0.27
CA THR A 105 6.26 8.68 0.19
C THR A 105 5.38 8.29 -1.00
N ILE A 106 4.19 7.76 -0.75
CA ILE A 106 3.31 7.31 -1.84
C ILE A 106 2.89 8.50 -2.70
N ASP A 107 2.54 9.65 -2.10
CA ASP A 107 2.17 10.89 -2.81
C ASP A 107 3.26 11.45 -3.75
N GLN A 108 4.52 11.03 -3.56
CA GLN A 108 5.62 11.40 -4.46
C GLN A 108 5.71 10.54 -5.72
N VAL A 109 4.99 9.43 -5.76
CA VAL A 109 5.06 8.44 -6.85
C VAL A 109 3.72 8.09 -7.46
N ASP A 110 2.60 8.61 -6.96
CA ASP A 110 1.24 8.29 -7.38
C ASP A 110 0.64 9.23 -8.45
N ASN A 111 1.33 10.33 -8.77
CA ASN A 111 0.85 11.24 -9.80
C ASN A 111 0.79 10.56 -11.16
N THR A 112 -0.31 10.80 -11.90
CA THR A 112 -0.55 10.23 -13.22
C THR A 112 -0.55 11.32 -14.30
N ASP A 113 -0.21 10.94 -15.54
CA ASP A 113 -0.30 11.79 -16.71
C ASP A 113 -1.74 11.87 -17.26
N ALA A 114 -1.91 12.51 -18.42
CA ALA A 114 -3.21 12.66 -19.08
C ALA A 114 -3.82 11.35 -19.60
N ASP A 115 -3.05 10.29 -19.66
CA ASP A 115 -3.48 8.96 -20.07
C ASP A 115 -3.70 8.03 -18.84
N GLY A 116 -3.57 8.54 -17.60
CA GLY A 116 -3.71 7.78 -16.37
C GLY A 116 -2.52 6.85 -16.09
N VAL A 117 -1.36 7.14 -16.70
CA VAL A 117 -0.13 6.38 -16.48
C VAL A 117 0.73 7.10 -15.43
N PRO A 118 1.33 6.39 -14.45
CA PRO A 118 2.17 7.03 -13.44
C PRO A 118 3.34 7.82 -14.05
N ASP A 119 3.51 9.08 -13.64
CA ASP A 119 4.68 9.89 -14.01
C ASP A 119 5.99 9.25 -13.50
N SER A 120 5.89 8.49 -12.42
CA SER A 120 6.97 7.72 -11.79
C SER A 120 7.19 6.32 -12.38
N LEU A 121 6.57 6.00 -13.53
CA LEU A 121 6.68 4.68 -14.17
C LEU A 121 8.14 4.20 -14.28
N ASN A 122 8.40 2.97 -13.81
CA ASN A 122 9.73 2.33 -13.71
C ASN A 122 10.72 3.00 -12.72
N VAL A 123 10.29 3.94 -11.90
CA VAL A 123 11.13 4.44 -10.80
C VAL A 123 11.35 3.31 -9.79
N TYR A 124 12.62 2.96 -9.57
CA TYR A 124 13.02 1.95 -8.58
C TYR A 124 13.28 2.62 -7.23
N CYS A 125 12.49 2.27 -6.22
CA CYS A 125 12.49 2.97 -4.95
C CYS A 125 12.12 2.08 -3.76
N LYS A 126 12.16 2.68 -2.57
CA LYS A 126 11.61 2.15 -1.32
C LYS A 126 10.38 2.95 -0.95
N VAL A 127 9.37 2.24 -0.47
CA VAL A 127 8.18 2.82 0.18
C VAL A 127 7.99 2.13 1.53
N VAL A 128 7.51 2.86 2.52
CA VAL A 128 7.12 2.34 3.83
C VAL A 128 5.64 2.60 4.01
N GLY A 129 4.88 1.58 4.41
CA GLY A 129 3.45 1.72 4.66
C GLY A 129 2.91 0.56 5.49
N VAL A 130 1.70 0.73 6.00
CA VAL A 130 0.96 -0.27 6.76
C VAL A 130 0.10 -1.08 5.80
N VAL A 131 0.14 -2.40 5.91
CA VAL A 131 -0.68 -3.33 5.11
C VAL A 131 -2.15 -3.16 5.44
N HIS A 132 -2.97 -2.97 4.42
CA HIS A 132 -4.42 -2.85 4.47
C HIS A 132 -5.09 -4.06 3.80
N GLY A 133 -5.60 -4.98 4.58
CA GLY A 133 -6.31 -6.17 4.10
C GLY A 133 -5.45 -7.41 3.95
N VAL A 134 -5.73 -8.18 2.92
CA VAL A 134 -5.23 -9.55 2.72
C VAL A 134 -4.48 -9.67 1.40
N ASP A 135 -3.88 -10.83 1.15
CA ASP A 135 -3.36 -11.19 -0.16
C ASP A 135 -4.51 -11.43 -1.15
N MET A 136 -4.56 -10.61 -2.19
CA MET A 136 -5.56 -10.69 -3.28
C MET A 136 -5.08 -11.57 -4.47
N GLN A 137 -3.94 -12.25 -4.33
CA GLN A 137 -3.39 -13.12 -5.37
C GLN A 137 -3.54 -14.60 -5.05
N GLY A 138 -3.59 -14.98 -3.76
CA GLY A 138 -3.82 -16.33 -3.24
C GLY A 138 -2.95 -17.44 -3.85
N SER A 139 -1.82 -17.08 -4.42
CA SER A 139 -0.94 -17.96 -5.19
C SER A 139 0.31 -18.31 -4.39
N ALA A 140 0.75 -19.57 -4.48
CA ALA A 140 2.03 -19.98 -3.89
C ALA A 140 3.26 -19.32 -4.55
N THR A 141 3.09 -18.65 -5.69
CA THR A 141 4.19 -18.09 -6.49
C THR A 141 4.09 -16.59 -6.72
N ALA A 142 3.04 -15.96 -6.23
CA ALA A 142 2.84 -14.52 -6.35
C ALA A 142 2.02 -14.01 -5.17
N VAL A 143 2.13 -12.72 -4.88
CA VAL A 143 1.42 -12.02 -3.80
C VAL A 143 0.99 -10.64 -4.28
N SER A 144 -0.19 -10.18 -3.84
CA SER A 144 -0.71 -8.84 -4.09
C SER A 144 -1.44 -8.31 -2.87
N PHE A 145 -1.06 -7.13 -2.41
CA PHE A 145 -1.66 -6.47 -1.24
C PHE A 145 -1.55 -4.97 -1.36
N THR A 146 -2.27 -4.24 -0.54
CA THR A 146 -2.23 -2.78 -0.49
C THR A 146 -1.45 -2.32 0.74
N VAL A 147 -0.64 -1.28 0.60
CA VAL A 147 0.00 -0.56 1.71
C VAL A 147 -0.46 0.89 1.71
N HIS A 148 -0.49 1.52 2.89
CA HIS A 148 -0.86 2.92 3.07
C HIS A 148 0.16 3.61 3.98
N ASP A 149 0.73 4.75 3.57
CA ASP A 149 1.80 5.42 4.31
C ASP A 149 1.29 6.47 5.32
N GLY A 150 -0.02 6.56 5.47
CA GLY A 150 -0.70 7.54 6.33
C GLY A 150 -1.27 8.74 5.55
N THR A 151 -0.89 8.90 4.29
CA THR A 151 -1.39 9.93 3.36
C THR A 151 -2.13 9.31 2.18
N GLU A 152 -1.53 8.33 1.51
CA GLU A 152 -2.06 7.69 0.30
C GLU A 152 -1.82 6.18 0.34
N GLY A 153 -2.61 5.43 -0.46
CA GLY A 153 -2.52 3.99 -0.65
C GLY A 153 -1.74 3.61 -1.91
N LEU A 154 -1.12 2.43 -1.91
CA LEU A 154 -0.39 1.87 -3.06
C LEU A 154 -0.66 0.38 -3.18
N GLY A 155 -1.13 -0.04 -4.34
CA GLY A 155 -1.22 -1.44 -4.71
C GLY A 155 0.17 -2.06 -4.87
N THR A 156 0.31 -3.34 -4.57
CA THR A 156 1.56 -4.09 -4.75
C THR A 156 1.32 -5.39 -5.50
N TYR A 157 2.32 -5.81 -6.23
CA TYR A 157 2.37 -7.14 -6.84
C TYR A 157 3.80 -7.67 -6.84
N SER A 158 3.96 -8.96 -6.59
CA SER A 158 5.24 -9.64 -6.76
C SER A 158 5.08 -11.09 -7.15
N SER A 159 5.93 -11.55 -8.07
CA SER A 159 6.18 -12.97 -8.37
C SER A 159 7.58 -13.42 -7.93
N VAL A 160 8.28 -12.61 -7.15
CA VAL A 160 9.60 -12.96 -6.58
C VAL A 160 9.37 -13.94 -5.42
N ALA A 161 9.97 -15.10 -5.48
CA ALA A 161 9.71 -16.20 -4.53
C ALA A 161 9.90 -15.82 -3.06
N THR A 162 10.89 -14.98 -2.74
CA THR A 162 11.13 -14.49 -1.38
C THR A 162 10.04 -13.52 -0.90
N VAL A 163 9.46 -12.74 -1.80
CA VAL A 163 8.33 -11.84 -1.50
C VAL A 163 7.03 -12.63 -1.44
N ALA A 164 6.80 -13.56 -2.36
CA ALA A 164 5.63 -14.44 -2.37
C ALA A 164 5.53 -15.36 -1.13
N SER A 165 6.62 -15.53 -0.37
CA SER A 165 6.63 -16.22 0.91
C SER A 165 6.22 -15.33 2.10
N TYR A 166 6.06 -14.03 1.91
CA TYR A 166 5.53 -13.13 2.94
C TYR A 166 4.05 -13.45 3.18
N VAL A 167 3.72 -13.72 4.44
CA VAL A 167 2.32 -13.91 4.86
C VAL A 167 1.72 -12.53 5.09
N VAL A 168 0.91 -12.07 4.14
CA VAL A 168 0.27 -10.75 4.22
C VAL A 168 -0.58 -10.67 5.48
N THR A 169 -0.26 -9.71 6.34
CA THR A 169 -0.93 -9.52 7.62
C THR A 169 -1.33 -8.06 7.77
N GLU A 170 -2.63 -7.80 7.86
CA GLU A 170 -3.14 -6.45 8.08
C GLU A 170 -2.55 -5.85 9.36
N GLY A 171 -2.10 -4.59 9.28
CA GLY A 171 -1.42 -3.90 10.37
C GLY A 171 0.08 -4.14 10.46
N ASP A 172 0.68 -4.94 9.58
CA ASP A 172 2.14 -4.95 9.44
C ASP A 172 2.60 -3.64 8.79
N GLU A 173 3.52 -2.93 9.41
CA GLU A 173 4.27 -1.88 8.75
C GLU A 173 5.42 -2.51 7.99
N VAL A 174 5.45 -2.31 6.70
CA VAL A 174 6.44 -2.92 5.82
C VAL A 174 7.24 -1.87 5.06
N ARG A 175 8.51 -2.16 4.85
CA ARG A 175 9.32 -1.50 3.82
C ARG A 175 9.35 -2.39 2.60
N ILE A 176 8.83 -1.89 1.50
CA ILE A 176 8.87 -2.53 0.19
C ILE A 176 9.89 -1.85 -0.71
N VAL A 177 10.53 -2.62 -1.56
CA VAL A 177 11.50 -2.13 -2.57
C VAL A 177 11.11 -2.73 -3.91
N GLY A 178 11.04 -1.90 -4.93
CA GLY A 178 10.65 -2.35 -6.26
C GLY A 178 10.51 -1.20 -7.24
N SER A 179 9.89 -1.47 -8.37
CA SER A 179 9.64 -0.49 -9.42
C SER A 179 8.18 -0.08 -9.45
N ILE A 180 7.92 1.21 -9.59
CA ILE A 180 6.57 1.72 -9.84
C ILE A 180 6.12 1.29 -11.23
N GLY A 181 4.86 0.86 -11.33
CA GLY A 181 4.21 0.48 -12.56
C GLY A 181 2.69 0.67 -12.47
N HIS A 182 1.97 0.18 -13.45
CA HIS A 182 0.52 0.09 -13.38
C HIS A 182 0.03 -1.20 -14.05
N PHE A 183 -1.14 -1.64 -13.64
CA PHE A 183 -1.79 -2.81 -14.22
C PHE A 183 -3.23 -2.47 -14.58
N ASN A 184 -3.53 -2.30 -15.86
CA ASN A 184 -4.85 -1.92 -16.35
C ASN A 184 -5.42 -0.66 -15.67
N GLY A 185 -4.61 0.38 -15.58
CA GLY A 185 -4.91 1.62 -14.89
C GLY A 185 -4.40 1.66 -13.46
N LEU A 186 -4.63 0.63 -12.66
CA LEU A 186 -4.25 0.59 -11.24
C LEU A 186 -2.76 0.85 -11.03
N LEU A 187 -2.44 1.91 -10.31
CA LEU A 187 -1.08 2.19 -9.85
C LEU A 187 -0.63 1.07 -8.91
N GLN A 188 0.55 0.51 -9.15
CA GLN A 188 1.11 -0.51 -8.26
C GLN A 188 2.64 -0.50 -8.27
N MET A 189 3.24 -1.04 -7.20
CA MET A 189 4.66 -1.35 -7.16
C MET A 189 4.88 -2.82 -7.47
N TYR A 190 5.78 -3.11 -8.42
CA TYR A 190 6.33 -4.45 -8.63
C TYR A 190 7.44 -4.68 -7.61
N VAL A 191 7.14 -5.46 -6.57
CA VAL A 191 7.99 -5.58 -5.36
C VAL A 191 9.05 -6.66 -5.53
N ASP A 192 10.31 -6.31 -5.30
CA ASP A 192 11.47 -7.21 -5.28
C ASP A 192 11.86 -7.67 -3.87
N SER A 193 11.53 -6.87 -2.84
CA SER A 193 11.73 -7.26 -1.46
C SER A 193 10.73 -6.60 -0.51
N VAL A 194 10.37 -7.33 0.54
CA VAL A 194 9.54 -6.87 1.66
C VAL A 194 10.28 -7.10 2.97
N THR A 195 10.21 -6.13 3.86
CA THR A 195 10.76 -6.22 5.23
C THR A 195 9.71 -5.73 6.21
N VAL A 196 9.27 -6.56 7.13
CA VAL A 196 8.38 -6.16 8.23
C VAL A 196 9.18 -5.32 9.21
N LEU A 197 8.72 -4.11 9.50
CA LEU A 197 9.33 -3.17 10.44
C LEU A 197 8.67 -3.23 11.81
N SER A 198 7.34 -3.31 11.85
CA SER A 198 6.53 -3.47 13.06
C SER A 198 5.20 -4.15 12.73
N THR A 199 4.46 -4.59 13.74
CA THR A 199 3.20 -5.32 13.58
C THR A 199 2.10 -4.72 14.47
N GLY A 200 0.83 -4.95 14.10
CA GLY A 200 -0.33 -4.49 14.89
C GLY A 200 -0.55 -2.98 14.83
N ASN A 201 -0.10 -2.35 13.76
CA ASN A 201 -0.36 -0.93 13.52
C ASN A 201 -1.82 -0.70 13.12
N ALA A 202 -2.33 0.48 13.43
CA ALA A 202 -3.68 0.87 13.01
C ALA A 202 -3.73 1.07 11.49
N THR A 203 -4.78 0.55 10.86
CA THR A 203 -5.11 0.84 9.47
C THR A 203 -5.84 2.19 9.37
N GLN A 204 -5.95 2.70 8.15
CA GLN A 204 -6.77 3.87 7.84
C GLN A 204 -8.22 3.64 8.30
N THR A 205 -8.87 4.68 8.82
CA THR A 205 -10.32 4.66 9.01
C THR A 205 -11.01 4.77 7.65
N PRO A 206 -11.95 3.87 7.30
CA PRO A 206 -12.63 3.95 6.01
C PRO A 206 -13.30 5.31 5.77
N THR A 207 -12.99 5.94 4.64
CA THR A 207 -13.60 7.20 4.24
C THR A 207 -14.94 6.93 3.56
N VAL A 208 -16.02 7.58 4.01
CA VAL A 208 -17.33 7.47 3.34
C VAL A 208 -17.29 8.23 2.03
N VAL A 209 -17.59 7.54 0.93
CA VAL A 209 -17.59 8.10 -0.42
C VAL A 209 -18.87 7.74 -1.16
N THR A 210 -19.16 8.48 -2.25
CA THR A 210 -20.33 8.24 -3.11
C THR A 210 -19.94 7.74 -4.50
N ALA A 211 -18.66 7.85 -4.88
CA ALA A 211 -18.13 7.40 -6.16
C ALA A 211 -16.71 6.87 -5.98
N LEU A 212 -16.26 6.06 -6.92
CA LEU A 212 -14.87 5.64 -7.10
C LEU A 212 -14.21 6.48 -8.20
N GLY A 213 -12.91 6.67 -8.10
CA GLY A 213 -12.10 7.42 -9.06
C GLY A 213 -10.64 7.42 -8.60
N GLU A 214 -9.77 8.16 -9.27
CA GLU A 214 -8.33 8.28 -8.96
C GLU A 214 -8.07 8.54 -7.47
N SER A 215 -8.81 9.47 -6.87
CA SER A 215 -8.66 9.83 -5.45
C SER A 215 -9.09 8.74 -4.45
N THR A 216 -9.63 7.63 -4.91
CA THR A 216 -10.03 6.49 -4.08
C THR A 216 -9.22 5.24 -4.40
N GLU A 217 -8.31 5.34 -5.35
CA GLU A 217 -7.46 4.23 -5.74
C GLU A 217 -6.52 3.82 -4.60
N SER A 218 -6.49 2.54 -4.30
CA SER A 218 -5.75 1.96 -3.16
C SER A 218 -6.13 2.49 -1.77
N GLU A 219 -7.19 3.32 -1.67
CA GLU A 219 -7.72 3.84 -0.42
C GLU A 219 -8.73 2.90 0.22
N LEU A 220 -8.81 2.92 1.55
CA LEU A 220 -9.85 2.23 2.29
C LEU A 220 -11.10 3.10 2.35
N VAL A 221 -12.13 2.71 1.60
CA VAL A 221 -13.37 3.50 1.46
C VAL A 221 -14.59 2.72 1.93
N LYS A 222 -15.65 3.45 2.25
CA LYS A 222 -16.95 2.93 2.69
C LYS A 222 -18.04 3.49 1.81
N PHE A 223 -18.91 2.60 1.30
CA PHE A 223 -20.20 2.96 0.71
C PHE A 223 -21.32 2.60 1.68
N GLU A 224 -22.29 3.47 1.80
CA GLU A 224 -23.40 3.30 2.72
C GLU A 224 -24.72 3.07 1.97
N ASN A 225 -25.62 2.27 2.59
CA ASN A 225 -26.97 2.03 2.11
C ASN A 225 -27.06 1.45 0.70
N MET A 226 -26.14 0.54 0.38
CA MET A 226 -26.09 -0.12 -0.93
C MET A 226 -27.03 -1.30 -1.03
N THR A 227 -27.53 -1.56 -2.22
CA THR A 227 -28.30 -2.78 -2.58
C THR A 227 -27.71 -3.35 -3.86
N MET A 228 -27.86 -4.65 -4.08
CA MET A 228 -27.46 -5.28 -5.36
C MET A 228 -28.42 -4.88 -6.47
N VAL A 229 -27.91 -4.47 -7.63
CA VAL A 229 -28.73 -4.19 -8.82
C VAL A 229 -29.31 -5.50 -9.37
N ASP A 230 -28.48 -6.54 -9.47
CA ASP A 230 -28.89 -7.88 -9.86
C ASP A 230 -28.29 -8.93 -8.91
N PRO A 231 -29.11 -9.48 -7.99
CA PRO A 231 -28.63 -10.49 -7.05
C PRO A 231 -28.09 -11.77 -7.71
N THR A 232 -28.38 -12.03 -8.97
CA THR A 232 -27.86 -13.21 -9.68
C THR A 232 -26.38 -13.11 -10.03
N GLN A 233 -25.78 -11.91 -9.94
CA GLN A 233 -24.34 -11.70 -10.08
C GLN A 233 -23.55 -12.28 -8.89
N TRP A 234 -24.19 -12.47 -7.72
CA TRP A 234 -23.52 -12.99 -6.55
C TRP A 234 -23.14 -14.46 -6.66
N GLY A 235 -21.87 -14.77 -6.42
CA GLY A 235 -21.37 -16.15 -6.38
C GLY A 235 -21.05 -16.76 -7.77
N SER A 236 -20.91 -15.97 -8.82
CA SER A 236 -20.55 -16.43 -10.17
C SER A 236 -19.08 -16.11 -10.51
N GLY A 237 -18.35 -17.09 -11.05
CA GLY A 237 -16.97 -16.94 -11.53
C GLY A 237 -15.95 -17.71 -10.70
N SER A 238 -14.90 -18.23 -11.33
CA SER A 238 -13.91 -19.12 -10.70
C SER A 238 -12.71 -18.35 -10.08
N SER A 239 -12.49 -17.10 -10.50
CA SER A 239 -11.41 -16.23 -10.02
C SER A 239 -11.96 -14.99 -9.30
N GLY A 240 -13.19 -15.09 -8.78
CA GLY A 240 -13.93 -13.95 -8.27
C GLY A 240 -15.00 -13.47 -9.27
N TYR A 241 -15.78 -12.47 -8.89
CA TYR A 241 -16.91 -11.96 -9.67
C TYR A 241 -17.21 -10.50 -9.35
N ASN A 242 -17.79 -9.81 -10.32
CA ASN A 242 -18.23 -8.43 -10.19
C ASN A 242 -19.73 -8.38 -9.93
N ILE A 243 -20.13 -7.44 -9.09
CA ILE A 243 -21.52 -7.17 -8.71
C ILE A 243 -21.75 -5.68 -8.84
N ASP A 244 -22.82 -5.31 -9.53
CA ASP A 244 -23.31 -3.93 -9.54
C ASP A 244 -24.09 -3.67 -8.26
N ILE A 245 -23.64 -2.70 -7.47
CA ILE A 245 -24.32 -2.25 -6.26
C ILE A 245 -24.72 -0.77 -6.38
N THR A 246 -25.85 -0.40 -5.80
CA THR A 246 -26.40 0.97 -5.91
C THR A 246 -26.99 1.45 -4.61
N ASN A 247 -26.88 2.75 -4.35
CA ASN A 247 -27.63 3.47 -3.31
C ASN A 247 -28.92 4.09 -3.88
N GLY A 248 -29.24 3.80 -5.14
CA GLY A 248 -30.39 4.33 -5.86
C GLY A 248 -30.12 5.63 -6.62
N ASN A 249 -28.98 6.29 -6.42
CA ASN A 249 -28.51 7.45 -7.20
C ASN A 249 -27.31 7.05 -8.05
N ASP A 250 -26.34 6.39 -7.44
CA ASP A 250 -25.09 5.99 -8.05
C ASP A 250 -25.01 4.46 -8.08
N THR A 251 -24.35 3.93 -9.09
CA THR A 251 -24.04 2.50 -9.21
C THR A 251 -22.54 2.34 -9.35
N ILE A 252 -21.97 1.44 -8.56
CA ILE A 252 -20.55 1.10 -8.61
C ILE A 252 -20.36 -0.40 -8.79
N VAL A 253 -19.22 -0.79 -9.30
CA VAL A 253 -18.82 -2.20 -9.39
C VAL A 253 -18.14 -2.60 -8.07
N MET A 254 -18.63 -3.65 -7.42
CA MET A 254 -17.95 -4.33 -6.33
C MET A 254 -17.34 -5.63 -6.87
N ARG A 255 -16.04 -5.79 -6.73
CA ARG A 255 -15.31 -6.98 -7.12
C ARG A 255 -15.05 -7.85 -5.89
N ILE A 256 -15.59 -9.07 -5.88
CA ILE A 256 -15.24 -10.07 -4.89
C ILE A 256 -14.17 -10.97 -5.47
N ASP A 257 -12.97 -10.89 -4.91
CA ASP A 257 -11.88 -11.76 -5.30
C ASP A 257 -12.06 -13.18 -4.74
N ALA A 258 -11.53 -14.19 -5.42
CA ALA A 258 -11.64 -15.58 -4.99
C ALA A 258 -10.81 -15.89 -3.73
N ASP A 259 -9.87 -15.02 -3.38
CA ASP A 259 -8.90 -15.21 -2.31
C ASP A 259 -9.31 -14.56 -0.97
N VAL A 260 -10.47 -13.87 -0.95
CA VAL A 260 -11.04 -13.31 0.29
C VAL A 260 -12.08 -14.25 0.91
N ASP A 261 -12.27 -14.17 2.21
CA ASP A 261 -13.24 -15.00 2.94
C ASP A 261 -14.72 -14.70 2.61
N LEU A 262 -14.97 -13.58 1.95
CA LEU A 262 -16.27 -13.21 1.40
C LEU A 262 -16.64 -14.08 0.19
N TYR A 263 -15.66 -14.64 -0.53
CA TYR A 263 -15.92 -15.50 -1.68
C TYR A 263 -16.62 -16.79 -1.24
N GLY A 264 -17.78 -17.06 -1.85
CA GLY A 264 -18.62 -18.20 -1.48
C GLY A 264 -19.48 -17.98 -0.23
N ALA A 265 -19.40 -16.83 0.42
CA ALA A 265 -20.33 -16.46 1.47
C ALA A 265 -21.74 -16.20 0.91
N PRO A 266 -22.79 -16.33 1.74
CA PRO A 266 -24.16 -15.98 1.33
C PRO A 266 -24.27 -14.49 0.94
N ALA A 267 -25.07 -14.23 -0.11
CA ALA A 267 -25.38 -12.85 -0.50
C ALA A 267 -26.01 -12.07 0.62
N PRO A 268 -25.64 -10.79 0.82
CA PRO A 268 -26.33 -9.92 1.76
C PRO A 268 -27.80 -9.75 1.32
N THR A 269 -28.68 -9.68 2.31
CA THR A 269 -30.11 -9.48 2.05
C THR A 269 -30.50 -8.05 2.42
N GLY A 270 -31.23 -7.37 1.52
CA GLY A 270 -31.64 -5.98 1.73
C GLY A 270 -30.50 -5.00 1.56
N MET A 271 -30.56 -3.92 2.35
CA MET A 271 -29.59 -2.82 2.29
C MET A 271 -28.38 -3.12 3.18
N PHE A 272 -27.18 -2.79 2.70
CA PHE A 272 -25.94 -3.01 3.42
C PHE A 272 -24.96 -1.83 3.22
N ASP A 273 -24.07 -1.67 4.17
CA ASP A 273 -22.87 -0.86 4.02
C ASP A 273 -21.73 -1.78 3.61
N VAL A 274 -20.79 -1.28 2.85
CA VAL A 274 -19.62 -2.03 2.45
C VAL A 274 -18.34 -1.20 2.55
N VAL A 275 -17.31 -1.81 3.12
CA VAL A 275 -15.94 -1.28 3.16
C VAL A 275 -15.10 -2.07 2.15
N GLY A 276 -14.12 -1.43 1.56
CA GLY A 276 -13.16 -2.09 0.66
C GLY A 276 -12.06 -1.17 0.23
N ILE A 277 -11.09 -1.73 -0.47
CA ILE A 277 -10.04 -0.97 -1.15
C ILE A 277 -10.58 -0.52 -2.51
N GLY A 278 -10.39 0.76 -2.84
CA GLY A 278 -10.62 1.25 -4.19
C GLY A 278 -9.60 0.64 -5.16
N GLY A 279 -10.07 0.10 -6.25
CA GLY A 279 -9.20 -0.47 -7.29
C GLY A 279 -9.64 -0.04 -8.67
N GLN A 280 -8.85 -0.39 -9.68
CA GLN A 280 -9.12 -0.09 -11.07
C GLN A 280 -8.82 -1.29 -11.97
N TYR A 281 -9.59 -1.45 -13.04
CA TYR A 281 -9.34 -2.43 -14.08
C TYR A 281 -9.82 -1.90 -15.43
N ASP A 282 -8.97 -1.07 -16.04
CA ASP A 282 -9.20 -0.44 -17.34
C ASP A 282 -8.09 -0.79 -18.34
N PHE A 283 -8.44 -1.48 -19.40
CA PHE A 283 -7.49 -1.96 -20.42
C PHE A 283 -6.99 -0.87 -21.37
N SER A 284 -7.67 0.27 -21.45
CA SER A 284 -7.47 1.22 -22.53
C SER A 284 -7.20 2.62 -22.01
N ALA A 285 -6.12 3.22 -22.46
CA ALA A 285 -5.89 4.62 -22.21
C ALA A 285 -6.97 5.52 -22.89
N PRO A 286 -7.37 6.62 -22.24
CA PRO A 286 -6.91 7.06 -20.92
C PRO A 286 -7.54 6.21 -19.81
N HIS A 287 -6.73 5.79 -18.85
CA HIS A 287 -7.12 4.90 -17.77
C HIS A 287 -7.85 5.65 -16.65
N PHE A 288 -9.04 6.16 -16.93
CA PHE A 288 -9.90 6.89 -15.98
C PHE A 288 -11.29 6.27 -15.81
N ASP A 289 -11.41 4.99 -16.20
CA ASP A 289 -12.62 4.18 -16.07
C ASP A 289 -12.30 2.88 -15.32
N GLY A 290 -13.28 1.96 -15.23
CA GLY A 290 -13.07 0.61 -14.69
C GLY A 290 -12.80 0.55 -13.18
N TYR A 291 -13.15 1.60 -12.43
CA TYR A 291 -13.01 1.60 -10.97
C TYR A 291 -13.92 0.58 -10.32
N GLN A 292 -13.41 -0.10 -9.30
CA GLN A 292 -14.12 -1.13 -8.57
C GLN A 292 -13.78 -1.11 -7.08
N LEU A 293 -14.71 -1.49 -6.24
CA LEU A 293 -14.51 -1.66 -4.81
C LEU A 293 -14.12 -3.11 -4.53
N LEU A 294 -13.04 -3.33 -3.78
CA LEU A 294 -12.55 -4.66 -3.39
C LEU A 294 -12.72 -4.86 -1.87
N PRO A 295 -13.83 -5.48 -1.41
CA PRO A 295 -13.93 -5.90 0.00
C PRO A 295 -12.84 -6.92 0.33
N ARG A 296 -12.27 -6.79 1.54
CA ARG A 296 -11.14 -7.60 2.01
C ARG A 296 -11.61 -8.81 2.82
N TYR A 297 -12.76 -8.65 3.49
CA TYR A 297 -13.31 -9.60 4.44
C TYR A 297 -14.82 -9.71 4.32
N GLN A 298 -15.38 -10.83 4.76
CA GLN A 298 -16.84 -10.95 4.91
C GLN A 298 -17.39 -9.89 5.90
N ALA A 299 -16.59 -9.50 6.88
CA ALA A 299 -16.94 -8.45 7.85
C ALA A 299 -17.01 -7.04 7.25
N ASP A 300 -16.46 -6.83 6.06
CA ASP A 300 -16.56 -5.56 5.33
C ASP A 300 -18.00 -5.31 4.78
N ILE A 301 -18.85 -6.35 4.74
CA ILE A 301 -20.27 -6.23 4.41
C ILE A 301 -21.08 -6.17 5.73
N MET A 302 -21.69 -5.04 5.99
CA MET A 302 -22.44 -4.78 7.22
C MET A 302 -23.91 -4.52 6.89
N THR A 303 -24.84 -5.14 7.60
CA THR A 303 -26.27 -4.79 7.44
C THR A 303 -26.43 -3.30 7.72
N SER A 304 -26.94 -2.55 6.75
CA SER A 304 -27.23 -1.13 6.96
C SER A 304 -28.42 -0.98 7.88
N THR A 305 -28.28 -0.10 8.87
CA THR A 305 -29.40 0.37 9.69
C THR A 305 -30.06 1.61 9.08
N GLY A 306 -29.55 2.04 7.93
CA GLY A 306 -30.08 3.18 7.19
C GLY A 306 -31.53 2.95 6.76
N VAL A 307 -32.35 3.94 6.93
CA VAL A 307 -33.69 3.96 6.32
C VAL A 307 -33.46 4.19 4.83
N ALA A 308 -34.05 3.34 3.97
CA ALA A 308 -34.06 3.59 2.54
C ALA A 308 -34.43 5.04 2.26
N ALA A 309 -33.66 5.71 1.40
CA ALA A 309 -33.98 7.09 1.05
C ALA A 309 -35.45 7.17 0.61
N VAL A 310 -36.26 7.87 1.37
CA VAL A 310 -37.68 8.00 1.10
C VAL A 310 -37.85 8.81 -0.19
N LYS A 311 -38.22 8.15 -1.26
CA LYS A 311 -38.44 8.78 -2.58
C LYS A 311 -39.91 9.15 -2.72
N LEU A 312 -40.34 10.23 -2.04
CA LEU A 312 -41.68 10.81 -2.13
C LEU A 312 -41.64 12.11 -2.94
N ALA A 313 -42.63 12.30 -3.80
CA ALA A 313 -42.86 13.58 -4.46
C ALA A 313 -44.36 13.92 -4.43
N VAL A 314 -44.69 15.19 -4.37
CA VAL A 314 -46.05 15.65 -4.60
C VAL A 314 -46.28 15.61 -6.12
N SER A 315 -47.19 14.75 -6.56
CA SER A 315 -47.49 14.55 -7.99
C SER A 315 -48.61 15.48 -8.48
N GLU A 316 -49.56 15.80 -7.63
CA GLU A 316 -50.67 16.73 -7.94
C GLU A 316 -51.02 17.60 -6.73
N ILE A 317 -51.40 18.85 -6.99
CA ILE A 317 -51.91 19.80 -5.99
C ILE A 317 -53.16 20.46 -6.55
N MET A 318 -54.25 20.45 -5.78
CA MET A 318 -55.41 21.29 -6.00
C MET A 318 -55.50 22.33 -4.86
N ALA A 319 -55.11 23.54 -5.14
CA ALA A 319 -55.20 24.66 -4.21
C ALA A 319 -56.52 25.42 -4.47
N GLY A 320 -57.35 25.53 -3.43
CA GLY A 320 -58.49 26.39 -3.27
C GLY A 320 -59.44 26.58 -4.46
N SER A 321 -60.56 25.93 -4.48
CA SER A 321 -61.63 26.33 -5.39
C SER A 321 -62.64 27.22 -4.68
N ASN A 322 -62.90 28.41 -5.22
CA ASN A 322 -64.02 29.28 -4.80
C ASN A 322 -65.42 28.69 -5.15
N SER A 323 -65.49 27.39 -5.36
CA SER A 323 -66.72 26.71 -5.72
C SER A 323 -67.41 26.19 -4.47
N THR A 324 -68.73 26.50 -4.30
CA THR A 324 -69.56 25.99 -3.20
C THR A 324 -69.73 24.46 -3.24
N ALA A 325 -69.17 23.74 -4.17
CA ALA A 325 -69.29 22.30 -4.33
C ALA A 325 -68.07 21.48 -3.80
N TYR A 326 -66.88 22.11 -3.65
CA TYR A 326 -65.68 21.48 -3.18
C TYR A 326 -64.91 22.48 -2.31
N ASN A 327 -64.93 22.27 -1.00
CA ASN A 327 -64.20 23.09 -0.02
C ASN A 327 -62.98 22.37 0.55
N ALA A 328 -62.25 21.67 -0.27
CA ALA A 328 -61.08 20.96 0.22
C ALA A 328 -59.88 21.14 -0.76
N ASP A 329 -58.81 21.65 -0.23
CA ASP A 329 -57.52 21.54 -0.88
C ASP A 329 -57.04 20.10 -0.73
N TRP A 330 -56.39 19.59 -1.74
CA TRP A 330 -55.79 18.27 -1.68
C TRP A 330 -54.48 18.22 -2.47
N PHE A 331 -53.63 17.30 -2.12
CA PHE A 331 -52.44 16.96 -2.86
C PHE A 331 -52.30 15.44 -2.91
N GLU A 332 -51.62 14.97 -3.94
CA GLU A 332 -51.27 13.57 -4.12
C GLU A 332 -49.79 13.38 -3.90
N ILE A 333 -49.44 12.37 -3.07
CA ILE A 333 -48.04 11.95 -2.88
C ILE A 333 -47.84 10.67 -3.65
N HIS A 334 -46.81 10.68 -4.48
CA HIS A 334 -46.37 9.50 -5.19
C HIS A 334 -45.07 8.97 -4.56
N ASN A 335 -45.07 7.69 -4.22
CA ASN A 335 -43.85 6.97 -3.82
C ASN A 335 -43.15 6.43 -5.06
N TYR A 336 -42.02 7.03 -5.42
CA TYR A 336 -41.16 6.59 -6.54
C TYR A 336 -40.13 5.52 -6.13
N GLY A 337 -40.10 5.14 -4.86
CA GLY A 337 -39.24 4.10 -4.32
C GLY A 337 -39.86 2.70 -4.43
N ASP A 338 -39.04 1.70 -4.35
CA ASP A 338 -39.41 0.28 -4.45
C ASP A 338 -39.97 -0.30 -3.13
N SER A 339 -39.94 0.47 -2.06
CA SER A 339 -40.38 0.05 -0.71
C SER A 339 -41.53 0.87 -0.21
N ALA A 340 -42.44 0.26 0.57
CA ALA A 340 -43.50 0.96 1.25
C ALA A 340 -42.92 1.97 2.27
N VAL A 341 -43.49 3.17 2.32
CA VAL A 341 -43.08 4.23 3.23
C VAL A 341 -44.16 4.41 4.28
N ASP A 342 -43.77 4.34 5.56
CA ASP A 342 -44.63 4.71 6.68
C ASP A 342 -44.64 6.23 6.83
N LEU A 343 -45.80 6.83 6.61
CA LEU A 343 -46.01 8.28 6.74
C LEU A 343 -46.40 8.69 8.15
N SER A 344 -46.39 7.79 9.13
CA SER A 344 -46.66 8.13 10.54
C SER A 344 -45.65 9.15 11.05
N GLY A 345 -46.13 10.26 11.54
CA GLY A 345 -45.28 11.35 12.07
C GLY A 345 -44.88 12.42 11.05
N TYR A 346 -45.27 12.29 9.78
CA TYR A 346 -45.17 13.40 8.84
C TYR A 346 -46.28 14.41 9.10
N SER A 347 -45.94 15.69 9.03
CA SER A 347 -46.88 16.79 9.08
C SER A 347 -46.81 17.58 7.77
N TRP A 348 -47.93 18.11 7.35
CA TRP A 348 -48.06 18.92 6.14
C TRP A 348 -48.49 20.31 6.54
N ASP A 349 -47.86 21.31 6.01
CA ASP A 349 -48.13 22.71 6.25
C ASP A 349 -48.14 23.44 4.91
N ASP A 350 -49.15 24.29 4.69
CA ASP A 350 -49.26 25.13 3.50
C ASP A 350 -48.81 26.58 3.76
N GLU A 351 -48.14 26.83 4.90
CA GLU A 351 -47.71 28.15 5.36
C GLU A 351 -48.87 29.19 5.49
N SER A 352 -50.11 28.74 5.56
CA SER A 352 -51.21 29.64 5.91
C SER A 352 -51.26 29.78 7.42
N GLU A 353 -51.01 31.00 7.93
CA GLU A 353 -51.25 31.38 9.33
C GLU A 353 -52.68 31.18 9.77
#